data_29ccc66e99aba6978fbe461e874f4be7
#
_entry.id   29ccc66e99aba6978fbe461e874f4be7
#
_cell.length_a   1.000
_cell.length_b   1.000
_cell.length_c   1.000
_cell.angle_alpha   90.00
_cell.angle_beta   90.00
_cell.angle_gamma   90.00
#
_symmetry.space_group_name_H-M   'P 1'
#
loop_
_entity.id
_entity.type
_entity.pdbx_description
1 polymer ?
#
loop_
_entity_poly.entity_id
_entity_poly.type
_entity_poly.pdbx_seq_one_letter_code
_entity_poly.pdbx_strand_id
1 'polypeptide(L)'
;LYSSAASDVYKRLARDIAVFNADNETTVRCAEKAPGRVRWFSRRKEVADGVFLRGTSIVCRGPQGERVVLDTADIKLPGVHNIENYMAAVAAVDGMVPDEAIRAFARTFGGVEHRIELVRELDGVRWYNDSIASSPSRTIAGLRSFPEKVVLIAGGKDKGISYDAIGPEINEHVKALILCGATAGVIRAAVEKAANFTGLPITEVDSYQSAVALARETARPGDVVLL
;
A
#
# COMPACT_ATOMS: atom_id res chain seq x y z
N LEU A 1 -4.72 -22.43 1.23
CA LEU A 1 -4.93 -21.95 2.59
C LEU A 1 -5.97 -20.83 2.52
N TYR A 2 -7.24 -21.18 2.77
CA TYR A 2 -8.28 -20.18 3.00
C TYR A 2 -7.90 -19.42 4.27
N SER A 3 -7.80 -18.10 4.17
CA SER A 3 -7.54 -17.23 5.31
C SER A 3 -8.62 -17.49 6.36
N SER A 4 -8.19 -17.83 7.57
CA SER A 4 -9.10 -17.99 8.74
C SER A 4 -9.95 -16.73 8.97
N ALA A 5 -9.48 -15.56 8.54
CA ALA A 5 -10.21 -14.30 8.57
C ALA A 5 -11.54 -14.35 7.77
N ALA A 6 -11.63 -15.11 6.67
CA ALA A 6 -12.87 -15.23 5.90
C ALA A 6 -13.91 -16.08 6.63
N SER A 7 -13.52 -17.07 7.43
CA SER A 7 -14.44 -17.90 8.22
C SER A 7 -14.95 -17.20 9.49
N ASP A 8 -14.24 -16.20 9.99
CA ASP A 8 -14.64 -15.46 11.19
C ASP A 8 -15.70 -14.38 10.92
N VAL A 9 -15.89 -13.95 9.67
CA VAL A 9 -16.94 -12.97 9.31
C VAL A 9 -18.33 -13.51 9.64
N TYR A 10 -18.55 -14.81 9.54
CA TYR A 10 -19.85 -15.45 9.88
C TYR A 10 -20.10 -15.64 11.38
N LYS A 11 -19.08 -15.44 12.23
CA LYS A 11 -19.20 -15.61 13.68
C LYS A 11 -19.36 -14.30 14.43
N ARG A 12 -19.40 -13.16 13.73
CA ARG A 12 -19.55 -11.85 14.36
C ARG A 12 -20.94 -11.69 14.94
N LEU A 13 -20.99 -11.14 16.14
CA LEU A 13 -22.22 -10.90 16.89
C LEU A 13 -22.80 -9.53 16.53
N ALA A 14 -24.11 -9.35 16.74
CA ALA A 14 -24.81 -8.09 16.50
C ALA A 14 -24.23 -6.91 17.33
N ARG A 15 -23.50 -7.18 18.41
CA ARG A 15 -22.81 -6.18 19.25
C ARG A 15 -21.44 -5.74 18.72
N ASP A 16 -20.90 -6.45 17.73
CA ASP A 16 -19.57 -6.16 17.20
C ASP A 16 -19.61 -4.97 16.24
N ILE A 17 -18.47 -4.30 16.09
CA ILE A 17 -18.30 -3.22 15.13
C ILE A 17 -17.56 -3.77 13.91
N ALA A 18 -18.12 -3.53 12.72
CA ALA A 18 -17.50 -3.86 11.46
C ALA A 18 -17.07 -2.55 10.76
N VAL A 19 -15.78 -2.47 10.38
CA VAL A 19 -15.23 -1.29 9.71
C VAL A 19 -15.08 -1.58 8.22
N PHE A 20 -15.65 -0.72 7.37
CA PHE A 20 -15.64 -0.87 5.92
C PHE A 20 -15.13 0.38 5.20
N ASN A 21 -14.50 0.19 4.05
CA ASN A 21 -14.10 1.27 3.15
C ASN A 21 -15.31 1.72 2.31
N ALA A 22 -15.77 2.96 2.50
CA ALA A 22 -16.89 3.54 1.76
C ALA A 22 -16.53 3.95 0.32
N ASP A 23 -15.24 3.91 -0.04
CA ASP A 23 -14.74 4.24 -1.39
C ASP A 23 -14.65 3.01 -2.30
N ASN A 24 -14.91 1.81 -1.77
CA ASN A 24 -14.83 0.55 -2.50
C ASN A 24 -16.19 -0.13 -2.57
N GLU A 25 -16.73 -0.32 -3.78
CA GLU A 25 -18.06 -0.89 -4.02
C GLU A 25 -18.22 -2.32 -3.46
N THR A 26 -17.16 -3.12 -3.49
CA THR A 26 -17.22 -4.49 -2.96
C THR A 26 -17.41 -4.48 -1.45
N THR A 27 -16.68 -3.62 -0.73
CA THR A 27 -16.83 -3.50 0.73
C THR A 27 -18.15 -2.87 1.12
N VAL A 28 -18.69 -1.94 0.32
CA VAL A 28 -20.03 -1.38 0.52
C VAL A 28 -21.10 -2.49 0.43
N ARG A 29 -21.04 -3.35 -0.58
CA ARG A 29 -21.96 -4.51 -0.70
C ARG A 29 -21.77 -5.52 0.43
N CYS A 30 -20.55 -5.71 0.93
CA CYS A 30 -20.31 -6.57 2.09
C CYS A 30 -20.93 -6.01 3.37
N ALA A 31 -20.92 -4.70 3.53
CA ALA A 31 -21.47 -4.03 4.72
C ALA A 31 -23.00 -4.24 4.87
N GLU A 32 -23.73 -4.40 3.76
CA GLU A 32 -25.18 -4.70 3.77
C GLU A 32 -25.52 -6.02 4.50
N LYS A 33 -24.54 -6.93 4.56
CA LYS A 33 -24.67 -8.25 5.21
C LYS A 33 -24.06 -8.29 6.61
N ALA A 34 -23.51 -7.18 7.10
CA ALA A 34 -22.88 -7.15 8.41
C ALA A 34 -23.94 -7.26 9.52
N PRO A 35 -23.81 -8.22 10.47
CA PRO A 35 -24.81 -8.41 11.52
C PRO A 35 -24.72 -7.36 12.64
N GLY A 36 -23.58 -6.64 12.74
CA GLY A 36 -23.31 -5.67 13.78
C GLY A 36 -23.35 -4.22 13.29
N ARG A 37 -22.90 -3.30 14.16
CA ARG A 37 -22.80 -1.89 13.81
C ARG A 37 -21.72 -1.69 12.75
N VAL A 38 -22.09 -1.03 11.65
CA VAL A 38 -21.15 -0.65 10.58
C VAL A 38 -20.57 0.72 10.88
N ARG A 39 -19.25 0.81 10.83
CA ARG A 39 -18.51 2.08 10.78
C ARG A 39 -17.75 2.18 9.48
N TRP A 40 -17.71 3.37 8.93
CA TRP A 40 -17.11 3.61 7.64
C TRP A 40 -15.78 4.32 7.76
N PHE A 41 -14.88 4.10 6.82
CA PHE A 41 -13.82 5.05 6.54
C PHE A 41 -13.83 5.43 5.06
N SER A 42 -13.46 6.69 4.76
CA SER A 42 -13.42 7.19 3.40
C SER A 42 -12.41 8.32 3.25
N ARG A 43 -11.56 8.21 2.25
CA ARG A 43 -10.64 9.26 1.86
C ARG A 43 -11.29 10.27 0.89
N ARG A 44 -12.37 9.89 0.23
CA ARG A 44 -12.98 10.67 -0.86
C ARG A 44 -14.22 11.45 -0.47
N LYS A 45 -14.90 11.05 0.62
CA LYS A 45 -16.15 11.67 1.05
C LYS A 45 -16.30 11.61 2.57
N GLU A 46 -17.05 12.54 3.14
CA GLU A 46 -17.44 12.49 4.54
C GLU A 46 -18.45 11.35 4.79
N VAL A 47 -18.35 10.73 5.94
CA VAL A 47 -19.25 9.66 6.39
C VAL A 47 -20.01 10.07 7.63
N ALA A 48 -21.23 9.54 7.80
CA ALA A 48 -22.11 9.89 8.91
C ALA A 48 -21.63 9.28 10.25
N ASP A 49 -21.08 8.06 10.23
CA ASP A 49 -20.50 7.36 11.39
C ASP A 49 -19.20 6.68 10.96
N GLY A 50 -18.09 7.19 11.45
CA GLY A 50 -16.78 6.64 11.10
C GLY A 50 -15.67 7.67 10.97
N VAL A 51 -14.76 7.44 10.04
CA VAL A 51 -13.54 8.23 9.86
C VAL A 51 -13.40 8.69 8.41
N PHE A 52 -13.07 9.94 8.19
CA PHE A 52 -12.88 10.47 6.85
C PHE A 52 -11.75 11.50 6.78
N LEU A 53 -11.28 11.74 5.57
CA LEU A 53 -10.26 12.75 5.30
C LEU A 53 -10.94 14.08 4.93
N ARG A 54 -10.55 15.17 5.65
CA ARG A 54 -10.93 16.54 5.32
C ARG A 54 -9.67 17.38 5.16
N GLY A 55 -9.32 17.72 3.93
CA GLY A 55 -8.01 18.31 3.64
C GLY A 55 -6.89 17.32 4.01
N THR A 56 -6.03 17.71 4.94
CA THR A 56 -4.99 16.85 5.51
C THR A 56 -5.40 16.21 6.86
N SER A 57 -6.57 16.54 7.38
CA SER A 57 -6.99 16.08 8.71
C SER A 57 -7.80 14.79 8.62
N ILE A 58 -7.42 13.79 9.39
CA ILE A 58 -8.22 12.60 9.66
C ILE A 58 -9.22 12.91 10.76
N VAL A 59 -10.50 12.92 10.41
CA VAL A 59 -11.62 13.30 11.27
C VAL A 59 -12.42 12.06 11.64
N CYS A 60 -12.70 11.88 12.92
CA CYS A 60 -13.60 10.87 13.43
C CYS A 60 -14.95 11.50 13.78
N ARG A 61 -16.05 10.93 13.27
CA ARG A 61 -17.43 11.32 13.55
C ARG A 61 -18.18 10.16 14.17
N GLY A 62 -18.96 10.44 15.20
CA GLY A 62 -19.77 9.46 15.90
C GLY A 62 -20.86 10.12 16.73
N PRO A 63 -21.54 9.38 17.64
CA PRO A 63 -22.62 9.91 18.46
C PRO A 63 -22.25 11.11 19.35
N GLN A 64 -20.96 11.25 19.66
CA GLN A 64 -20.44 12.34 20.49
C GLN A 64 -19.99 13.57 19.68
N GLY A 65 -20.26 13.59 18.38
CA GLY A 65 -19.87 14.66 17.46
C GLY A 65 -18.64 14.32 16.61
N GLU A 66 -17.99 15.37 16.13
CA GLU A 66 -16.78 15.31 15.32
C GLU A 66 -15.54 15.71 16.11
N ARG A 67 -14.41 15.07 15.80
CA ARG A 67 -13.10 15.52 16.28
C ARG A 67 -12.00 15.20 15.27
N VAL A 68 -10.99 16.06 15.24
CA VAL A 68 -9.75 15.79 14.48
C VAL A 68 -8.86 14.86 15.29
N VAL A 69 -8.55 13.69 14.75
CA VAL A 69 -7.71 12.69 15.41
C VAL A 69 -6.23 12.94 15.16
N LEU A 70 -5.82 13.09 13.88
CA LEU A 70 -4.44 13.41 13.50
C LEU A 70 -4.40 14.09 12.13
N ASP A 71 -3.27 14.72 11.81
CA ASP A 71 -2.96 15.22 10.47
C ASP A 71 -2.17 14.17 9.69
N THR A 72 -2.38 14.10 8.36
CA THR A 72 -1.65 13.16 7.50
C THR A 72 -0.15 13.43 7.46
N ALA A 73 0.28 14.66 7.73
CA ALA A 73 1.69 15.03 7.86
C ALA A 73 2.38 14.36 9.06
N ASP A 74 1.62 13.96 10.08
CA ASP A 74 2.14 13.20 11.23
C ASP A 74 2.41 11.71 10.91
N ILE A 75 1.90 11.20 9.78
CA ILE A 75 2.08 9.81 9.37
C ILE A 75 3.45 9.65 8.74
N LYS A 76 4.34 8.96 9.44
CA LYS A 76 5.70 8.70 8.98
C LYS A 76 5.77 7.81 7.74
N LEU A 77 4.79 6.93 7.56
CA LEU A 77 4.76 5.98 6.43
C LEU A 77 4.33 6.67 5.14
N PRO A 78 5.08 6.53 4.03
CA PRO A 78 4.70 7.10 2.75
C PRO A 78 3.50 6.37 2.13
N GLY A 79 2.77 7.09 1.27
CA GLY A 79 1.72 6.55 0.42
C GLY A 79 0.30 6.69 0.97
N VAL A 80 -0.62 7.00 0.05
CA VAL A 80 -2.04 7.26 0.37
C VAL A 80 -2.75 6.04 0.96
N HIS A 81 -2.32 4.83 0.64
CA HIS A 81 -2.85 3.61 1.23
C HIS A 81 -2.56 3.51 2.74
N ASN A 82 -1.46 4.12 3.22
CA ASN A 82 -1.19 4.18 4.65
C ASN A 82 -2.12 5.15 5.37
N ILE A 83 -2.51 6.26 4.74
CA ILE A 83 -3.58 7.13 5.26
C ILE A 83 -4.88 6.32 5.43
N GLU A 84 -5.27 5.52 4.43
CA GLU A 84 -6.46 4.66 4.49
C GLU A 84 -6.34 3.61 5.60
N ASN A 85 -5.15 3.00 5.79
CA ASN A 85 -4.88 2.08 6.88
C ASN A 85 -5.05 2.74 8.26
N TYR A 86 -4.53 3.97 8.44
CA TYR A 86 -4.74 4.74 9.67
C TYR A 86 -6.20 5.05 9.91
N MET A 87 -6.94 5.47 8.87
CA MET A 87 -8.38 5.74 8.99
C MET A 87 -9.16 4.49 9.40
N ALA A 88 -8.85 3.33 8.83
CA ALA A 88 -9.44 2.05 9.21
C ALA A 88 -9.12 1.69 10.66
N ALA A 89 -7.86 1.84 11.08
CA ALA A 89 -7.42 1.58 12.45
C ALA A 89 -8.11 2.52 13.45
N VAL A 90 -8.16 3.82 13.16
CA VAL A 90 -8.86 4.82 14.00
C VAL A 90 -10.34 4.45 14.14
N ALA A 91 -11.02 4.07 13.05
CA ALA A 91 -12.41 3.64 13.10
C ALA A 91 -12.61 2.39 13.97
N ALA A 92 -11.63 1.49 13.99
CA ALA A 92 -11.69 0.25 14.76
C ALA A 92 -11.44 0.46 16.25
N VAL A 93 -10.54 1.39 16.63
CA VAL A 93 -10.12 1.60 18.03
C VAL A 93 -10.78 2.81 18.69
N ASP A 94 -11.72 3.46 18.00
CA ASP A 94 -12.41 4.64 18.50
C ASP A 94 -13.12 4.37 19.84
N GLY A 95 -12.85 5.24 20.82
CA GLY A 95 -13.33 5.08 22.19
C GLY A 95 -12.51 4.10 23.05
N MET A 96 -11.55 3.36 22.46
CA MET A 96 -10.66 2.45 23.20
C MET A 96 -9.24 3.02 23.39
N VAL A 97 -8.79 3.85 22.45
CA VAL A 97 -7.45 4.43 22.45
C VAL A 97 -7.55 5.96 22.40
N PRO A 98 -6.84 6.68 23.29
CA PRO A 98 -6.80 8.14 23.26
C PRO A 98 -6.15 8.67 21.97
N ASP A 99 -6.64 9.80 21.44
CA ASP A 99 -6.10 10.41 20.21
C ASP A 99 -4.61 10.77 20.32
N GLU A 100 -4.12 11.15 21.51
CA GLU A 100 -2.69 11.37 21.77
C GLU A 100 -1.84 10.15 21.51
N ALA A 101 -2.30 8.97 21.92
CA ALA A 101 -1.59 7.71 21.67
C ALA A 101 -1.57 7.38 20.18
N ILE A 102 -2.67 7.65 19.46
CA ILE A 102 -2.74 7.47 17.99
C ILE A 102 -1.74 8.41 17.31
N ARG A 103 -1.67 9.69 17.69
CA ARG A 103 -0.71 10.67 17.15
C ARG A 103 0.74 10.27 17.45
N ALA A 104 1.03 9.87 18.68
CA ALA A 104 2.37 9.41 19.06
C ALA A 104 2.79 8.20 18.23
N PHE A 105 1.89 7.24 18.03
CA PHE A 105 2.14 6.09 17.18
C PHE A 105 2.37 6.49 15.73
N ALA A 106 1.56 7.39 15.16
CA ALA A 106 1.70 7.82 13.77
C ALA A 106 3.08 8.45 13.48
N ARG A 107 3.61 9.23 14.44
CA ARG A 107 4.93 9.89 14.33
C ARG A 107 6.11 8.93 14.50
N THR A 108 5.93 7.82 15.16
CA THR A 108 7.03 6.90 15.51
C THR A 108 7.01 5.59 14.73
N PHE A 109 5.84 5.13 14.30
CA PHE A 109 5.70 3.86 13.61
C PHE A 109 6.38 3.89 12.25
N GLY A 110 7.45 3.12 12.11
CA GLY A 110 8.28 3.03 10.91
C GLY A 110 7.81 2.03 9.86
N GLY A 111 6.68 1.35 10.10
CA GLY A 111 6.15 0.34 9.19
C GLY A 111 6.34 -1.09 9.67
N VAL A 112 5.92 -2.02 8.84
CA VAL A 112 6.11 -3.46 9.03
C VAL A 112 7.30 -3.87 8.17
N GLU A 113 8.13 -4.78 8.67
CA GLU A 113 9.22 -5.37 7.88
C GLU A 113 8.74 -5.84 6.52
N HIS A 114 9.55 -5.62 5.50
CA HIS A 114 9.28 -5.98 4.10
C HIS A 114 8.09 -5.26 3.43
N ARG A 115 7.59 -4.16 4.03
CA ARG A 115 6.48 -3.38 3.46
C ARG A 115 6.87 -1.91 3.32
N ILE A 116 7.38 -1.54 2.16
CA ILE A 116 7.98 -0.22 1.87
C ILE A 116 8.93 0.18 3.01
N GLU A 117 9.67 -0.80 3.48
CA GLU A 117 10.63 -0.65 4.57
C GLU A 117 11.89 0.05 4.06
N LEU A 118 12.22 1.22 4.60
CA LEU A 118 13.51 1.83 4.33
C LEU A 118 14.60 1.01 5.01
N VAL A 119 15.29 0.18 4.22
CA VAL A 119 16.35 -0.71 4.73
C VAL A 119 17.65 0.08 4.92
N ARG A 120 17.96 0.97 3.97
CA ARG A 120 19.23 1.68 3.98
C ARG A 120 19.21 2.94 3.09
N GLU A 121 19.97 3.93 3.49
CA GLU A 121 20.44 4.99 2.60
C GLU A 121 21.95 4.81 2.38
N LEU A 122 22.37 4.72 1.13
CA LEU A 122 23.77 4.49 0.75
C LEU A 122 24.09 5.36 -0.46
N ASP A 123 25.15 6.17 -0.33
CA ASP A 123 25.63 7.06 -1.40
C ASP A 123 24.52 7.99 -1.94
N GLY A 124 23.61 8.45 -1.06
CA GLY A 124 22.47 9.28 -1.40
C GLY A 124 21.32 8.54 -2.10
N VAL A 125 21.36 7.21 -2.20
CA VAL A 125 20.30 6.35 -2.74
C VAL A 125 19.52 5.71 -1.59
N ARG A 126 18.20 5.81 -1.62
CA ARG A 126 17.30 5.19 -0.62
C ARG A 126 16.87 3.80 -1.10
N TRP A 127 17.08 2.79 -0.28
CA TRP A 127 16.77 1.39 -0.58
C TRP A 127 15.58 0.94 0.23
N TYR A 128 14.51 0.57 -0.46
CA TYR A 128 13.27 0.10 0.14
C TYR A 128 13.02 -1.37 -0.18
N ASN A 129 12.58 -2.12 0.85
CA ASN A 129 12.14 -3.49 0.74
C ASN A 129 10.60 -3.53 0.81
N ASP A 130 9.95 -3.93 -0.28
CA ASP A 130 8.50 -4.19 -0.39
C ASP A 130 8.22 -5.62 -0.87
N SER A 131 9.13 -6.56 -0.55
CA SER A 131 9.06 -7.95 -1.02
C SER A 131 7.78 -8.68 -0.62
N ILE A 132 7.03 -8.17 0.36
CA ILE A 132 5.69 -8.67 0.70
C ILE A 132 4.61 -8.25 -0.33
N ALA A 133 4.91 -7.35 -1.25
CA ALA A 133 4.02 -6.91 -2.33
C ALA A 133 3.90 -7.97 -3.43
N SER A 134 3.46 -9.15 -3.08
CA SER A 134 3.40 -10.34 -3.91
C SER A 134 2.21 -10.41 -4.87
N SER A 135 1.62 -9.27 -5.22
CA SER A 135 0.54 -9.14 -6.22
C SER A 135 0.63 -7.80 -6.96
N PRO A 136 0.19 -7.72 -8.23
CA PRO A 136 0.22 -6.49 -9.02
C PRO A 136 -0.36 -5.27 -8.30
N SER A 137 -1.50 -5.39 -7.66
CA SER A 137 -2.15 -4.29 -6.95
C SER A 137 -1.31 -3.71 -5.79
N ARG A 138 -0.54 -4.57 -5.10
CA ARG A 138 0.36 -4.13 -4.03
C ARG A 138 1.59 -3.44 -4.58
N THR A 139 2.20 -3.99 -5.62
CA THR A 139 3.34 -3.35 -6.30
C THR A 139 2.93 -1.99 -6.86
N ILE A 140 1.74 -1.87 -7.47
CA ILE A 140 1.19 -0.59 -7.93
C ILE A 140 1.07 0.42 -6.77
N ALA A 141 0.54 -0.01 -5.62
CA ALA A 141 0.45 0.85 -4.44
C ALA A 141 1.83 1.29 -3.94
N GLY A 142 2.82 0.39 -3.96
CA GLY A 142 4.21 0.69 -3.64
C GLY A 142 4.82 1.72 -4.59
N LEU A 143 4.70 1.52 -5.90
CA LEU A 143 5.20 2.44 -6.91
C LEU A 143 4.61 3.86 -6.75
N ARG A 144 3.31 3.97 -6.55
CA ARG A 144 2.60 5.23 -6.34
C ARG A 144 2.91 5.93 -5.01
N SER A 145 3.68 5.30 -4.13
CA SER A 145 4.10 5.91 -2.86
C SER A 145 5.29 6.85 -3.02
N PHE A 146 5.94 6.83 -4.18
CA PHE A 146 7.09 7.68 -4.49
C PHE A 146 6.71 8.71 -5.55
N PRO A 147 7.06 9.99 -5.35
CA PRO A 147 6.81 11.04 -6.34
C PRO A 147 7.79 10.95 -7.52
N GLU A 148 8.99 10.40 -7.30
CA GLU A 148 10.02 10.17 -8.31
C GLU A 148 9.91 8.78 -8.95
N LYS A 149 10.43 8.62 -10.17
CA LYS A 149 10.58 7.31 -10.80
C LYS A 149 11.65 6.48 -10.09
N VAL A 150 11.32 5.24 -9.75
CA VAL A 150 12.19 4.34 -9.01
C VAL A 150 13.03 3.42 -9.93
N VAL A 151 14.13 2.88 -9.43
CA VAL A 151 14.74 1.65 -9.95
C VAL A 151 14.01 0.48 -9.29
N LEU A 152 13.28 -0.30 -10.07
CA LEU A 152 12.47 -1.41 -9.57
C LEU A 152 13.19 -2.74 -9.77
N ILE A 153 13.35 -3.50 -8.69
CA ILE A 153 13.70 -4.92 -8.74
C ILE A 153 12.41 -5.71 -8.58
N ALA A 154 12.02 -6.50 -9.57
CA ALA A 154 10.76 -7.26 -9.52
C ALA A 154 10.93 -8.68 -10.04
N GLY A 155 10.02 -9.56 -9.58
CA GLY A 155 10.03 -10.95 -9.98
C GLY A 155 9.65 -11.89 -8.84
N GLY A 156 10.01 -13.16 -8.99
CA GLY A 156 9.77 -14.16 -7.96
C GLY A 156 9.02 -15.37 -8.47
N LYS A 157 8.33 -16.07 -7.56
CA LYS A 157 7.58 -17.30 -7.87
C LYS A 157 6.24 -16.94 -8.53
N ASP A 158 5.91 -17.65 -9.59
CA ASP A 158 4.60 -17.52 -10.24
C ASP A 158 3.47 -18.02 -9.30
N LYS A 159 2.42 -17.20 -9.20
CA LYS A 159 1.21 -17.48 -8.43
C LYS A 159 -0.03 -17.69 -9.30
N GLY A 160 0.15 -17.76 -10.64
CA GLY A 160 -0.94 -17.93 -11.60
C GLY A 160 -1.89 -16.73 -11.67
N ILE A 161 -1.40 -15.53 -11.44
CA ILE A 161 -2.18 -14.27 -11.49
C ILE A 161 -1.79 -13.45 -12.72
N SER A 162 -2.73 -12.66 -13.27
CA SER A 162 -2.43 -11.73 -14.36
C SER A 162 -1.57 -10.57 -13.90
N TYR A 163 -0.57 -10.22 -14.73
CA TYR A 163 0.32 -9.06 -14.57
C TYR A 163 -0.04 -7.90 -15.50
N ASP A 164 -1.08 -8.00 -16.31
CA ASP A 164 -1.42 -6.96 -17.32
C ASP A 164 -1.59 -5.56 -16.69
N ALA A 165 -2.17 -5.49 -15.50
CA ALA A 165 -2.42 -4.22 -14.81
C ALA A 165 -1.14 -3.48 -14.37
N ILE A 166 0.01 -4.20 -14.22
CA ILE A 166 1.24 -3.59 -13.72
C ILE A 166 2.03 -2.89 -14.84
N GLY A 167 1.85 -3.29 -16.10
CA GLY A 167 2.62 -2.77 -17.22
C GLY A 167 2.56 -1.24 -17.35
N PRO A 168 1.35 -0.64 -17.45
CA PRO A 168 1.23 0.82 -17.53
C PRO A 168 1.84 1.55 -16.34
N GLU A 169 1.69 1.01 -15.13
CA GLU A 169 2.20 1.62 -13.90
C GLU A 169 3.73 1.58 -13.81
N ILE A 170 4.34 0.46 -14.26
CA ILE A 170 5.79 0.37 -14.35
C ILE A 170 6.33 1.41 -15.34
N ASN A 171 5.72 1.55 -16.51
CA ASN A 171 6.14 2.55 -17.50
C ASN A 171 6.03 3.99 -16.99
N GLU A 172 5.06 4.27 -16.14
CA GLU A 172 4.85 5.58 -15.55
C GLU A 172 5.82 5.88 -14.39
N HIS A 173 6.03 4.92 -13.50
CA HIS A 173 6.70 5.13 -12.21
C HIS A 173 8.13 4.58 -12.13
N VAL A 174 8.60 3.85 -13.13
CA VAL A 174 9.92 3.21 -13.11
C VAL A 174 10.84 3.84 -14.13
N LYS A 175 12.10 4.04 -13.77
CA LYS A 175 13.16 4.53 -14.68
C LYS A 175 14.09 3.43 -15.18
N ALA A 176 14.21 2.34 -14.43
CA ALA A 176 14.90 1.13 -14.82
C ALA A 176 14.26 -0.09 -14.13
N LEU A 177 13.99 -1.14 -14.88
CA LEU A 177 13.37 -2.37 -14.39
C LEU A 177 14.39 -3.50 -14.42
N ILE A 178 14.62 -4.11 -13.26
CA ILE A 178 15.50 -5.25 -13.10
C ILE A 178 14.64 -6.44 -12.71
N LEU A 179 14.65 -7.48 -13.51
CA LEU A 179 13.79 -8.64 -13.35
C LEU A 179 14.61 -9.87 -12.95
N CYS A 180 14.06 -10.66 -12.01
CA CYS A 180 14.63 -11.97 -11.68
C CYS A 180 13.55 -12.97 -11.27
N GLY A 181 13.85 -14.27 -11.45
CA GLY A 181 12.96 -15.37 -11.06
C GLY A 181 11.88 -15.69 -12.10
N ALA A 182 10.97 -16.61 -11.74
CA ALA A 182 10.06 -17.26 -12.69
C ALA A 182 9.05 -16.30 -13.37
N THR A 183 8.75 -15.17 -12.76
CA THR A 183 7.79 -14.20 -13.31
C THR A 183 8.43 -13.11 -14.17
N ALA A 184 9.75 -13.12 -14.36
CA ALA A 184 10.47 -12.11 -15.14
C ALA A 184 9.88 -11.92 -16.54
N GLY A 185 9.70 -13.00 -17.30
CA GLY A 185 9.17 -12.93 -18.66
C GLY A 185 7.73 -12.42 -18.76
N VAL A 186 6.85 -12.80 -17.82
CA VAL A 186 5.45 -12.33 -17.85
C VAL A 186 5.34 -10.85 -17.45
N ILE A 187 6.18 -10.38 -16.53
CA ILE A 187 6.24 -8.96 -16.17
C ILE A 187 6.79 -8.15 -17.34
N ARG A 188 7.88 -8.59 -17.98
CA ARG A 188 8.43 -7.95 -19.18
C ARG A 188 7.36 -7.81 -20.26
N ALA A 189 6.67 -8.91 -20.60
CA ALA A 189 5.63 -8.90 -21.61
C ALA A 189 4.49 -7.92 -21.30
N ALA A 190 4.07 -7.84 -20.04
CA ALA A 190 3.05 -6.89 -19.61
C ALA A 190 3.50 -5.43 -19.78
N VAL A 191 4.78 -5.13 -19.46
CA VAL A 191 5.36 -3.78 -19.60
C VAL A 191 5.49 -3.38 -21.07
N GLU A 192 6.05 -4.25 -21.91
CA GLU A 192 6.28 -3.98 -23.35
C GLU A 192 4.98 -3.89 -24.15
N LYS A 193 3.93 -4.62 -23.75
CA LYS A 193 2.59 -4.59 -24.37
C LYS A 193 1.79 -3.34 -24.00
N ALA A 194 2.13 -2.66 -22.92
CA ALA A 194 1.36 -1.51 -22.45
C ALA A 194 1.43 -0.33 -23.44
N ALA A 195 0.30 0.36 -23.67
CA ALA A 195 0.20 1.43 -24.65
C ALA A 195 1.13 2.62 -24.39
N ASN A 196 1.57 2.78 -23.15
CA ASN A 196 2.50 3.84 -22.71
C ASN A 196 3.96 3.38 -22.67
N PHE A 197 4.31 2.24 -23.28
CA PHE A 197 5.71 1.79 -23.37
C PHE A 197 6.52 2.71 -24.31
N THR A 198 7.59 3.28 -23.78
CA THR A 198 8.46 4.21 -24.51
C THR A 198 9.93 3.81 -24.48
N GLY A 199 10.21 2.50 -24.30
CA GLY A 199 11.58 2.01 -24.29
C GLY A 199 12.22 2.03 -22.89
N LEU A 200 11.45 1.73 -21.85
CA LEU A 200 11.97 1.56 -20.50
C LEU A 200 13.12 0.54 -20.49
N PRO A 201 14.30 0.86 -19.92
CA PRO A 201 15.38 -0.12 -19.77
C PRO A 201 14.94 -1.30 -18.89
N ILE A 202 14.98 -2.52 -19.45
CA ILE A 202 14.60 -3.76 -18.77
C ILE A 202 15.77 -4.74 -18.86
N THR A 203 16.27 -5.18 -17.70
CA THR A 203 17.35 -6.17 -17.63
C THR A 203 16.91 -7.37 -16.80
N GLU A 204 17.12 -8.58 -17.31
CA GLU A 204 16.91 -9.81 -16.57
C GLU A 204 18.23 -10.32 -16.01
N VAL A 205 18.19 -10.82 -14.78
CA VAL A 205 19.34 -11.37 -14.06
C VAL A 205 18.98 -12.68 -13.36
N ASP A 206 19.99 -13.48 -13.07
CA ASP A 206 19.80 -14.84 -12.55
C ASP A 206 19.55 -14.92 -11.04
N SER A 207 19.86 -13.87 -10.30
CA SER A 207 19.77 -13.87 -8.85
C SER A 207 19.41 -12.50 -8.27
N TYR A 208 18.87 -12.48 -7.05
CA TYR A 208 18.64 -11.23 -6.31
C TYR A 208 19.95 -10.51 -5.99
N GLN A 209 21.05 -11.22 -5.76
CA GLN A 209 22.36 -10.62 -5.57
C GLN A 209 22.79 -9.84 -6.79
N SER A 210 22.65 -10.42 -7.99
CA SER A 210 22.93 -9.75 -9.26
C SER A 210 21.99 -8.57 -9.50
N ALA A 211 20.71 -8.70 -9.10
CA ALA A 211 19.73 -7.60 -9.20
C ALA A 211 20.11 -6.40 -8.33
N VAL A 212 20.52 -6.64 -7.09
CA VAL A 212 20.97 -5.59 -6.16
C VAL A 212 22.26 -4.93 -6.65
N ALA A 213 23.22 -5.73 -7.16
CA ALA A 213 24.47 -5.20 -7.73
C ALA A 213 24.19 -4.28 -8.93
N LEU A 214 23.34 -4.72 -9.86
CA LEU A 214 22.95 -3.93 -11.03
C LEU A 214 22.16 -2.68 -10.64
N ALA A 215 21.25 -2.78 -9.66
CA ALA A 215 20.53 -1.62 -9.15
C ALA A 215 21.49 -0.56 -8.56
N ARG A 216 22.53 -1.00 -7.85
CA ARG A 216 23.58 -0.11 -7.31
C ARG A 216 24.37 0.60 -8.42
N GLU A 217 24.67 -0.08 -9.51
CA GLU A 217 25.36 0.52 -10.66
C GLU A 217 24.47 1.52 -11.43
N THR A 218 23.16 1.23 -11.45
CA THR A 218 22.16 2.01 -12.20
C THR A 218 21.71 3.26 -11.46
N ALA A 219 21.51 3.15 -10.14
CA ALA A 219 20.98 4.24 -9.32
C ALA A 219 21.99 5.39 -9.16
N ARG A 220 21.48 6.60 -8.97
CA ARG A 220 22.23 7.83 -8.75
C ARG A 220 21.81 8.49 -7.43
N PRO A 221 22.62 9.35 -6.81
CA PRO A 221 22.20 10.11 -5.64
C PRO A 221 20.84 10.80 -5.85
N GLY A 222 19.94 10.66 -4.89
CA GLY A 222 18.55 11.12 -4.96
C GLY A 222 17.54 10.04 -5.40
N ASP A 223 18.01 8.93 -5.98
CA ASP A 223 17.13 7.84 -6.43
C ASP A 223 16.56 6.99 -5.29
N VAL A 224 15.49 6.30 -5.65
CA VAL A 224 14.90 5.21 -4.87
C VAL A 224 15.12 3.89 -5.61
N VAL A 225 15.63 2.89 -4.88
CA VAL A 225 15.59 1.48 -5.30
C VAL A 225 14.48 0.80 -4.49
N LEU A 226 13.55 0.16 -5.19
CA LEU A 226 12.43 -0.58 -4.61
C LEU A 226 12.52 -2.05 -5.00
N LEU A 227 12.41 -2.94 -4.00
CA LEU A 227 12.34 -4.40 -4.17
C LEU A 227 10.94 -4.88 -3.84
#